data_84f1d34caf901822b9c5b12f8d2ca47d
#
_entry.id   84f1d34caf901822b9c5b12f8d2ca47d
#
_cell.length_a   1.000
_cell.length_b   1.000
_cell.length_c   1.000
_cell.angle_alpha   90.00
_cell.angle_beta   90.00
_cell.angle_gamma   90.00
#
_symmetry.space_group_name_H-M   'P 1'
#
loop_
_entity.id
_entity.type
_entity.pdbx_description
1 polymer ?
#
loop_
_entity_poly.entity_id
_entity_poly.type
_entity_poly.pdbx_seq_one_letter_code
_entity_poly.pdbx_strand_id
1 'polypeptide(L)'
;MTIDPAEIHVAVVGAGMSGAACAAGLHVAGVQVTLFEKSRNVGGRMATRRANWADDLGIAHPVTFDHGAHYFTAMRPRFRAAMARAVAAGCVVGWQPIVHASRSLERDRCFVPTPSMPALCSHLLAGASLHLNATVRRLQRSADGAWYVATDGAPLAGPFRHVVVALPPAQAAVLLAGHQDGWAAALMARPMEPRWTLMAVTDDVDWPWDAAEPDRSPLSWISRNDRVPGRTMRPGLAVWTAHATAEWSAAHLDAEPHAVKDELCMALRTQLPSSNGAMQPVRWHLADVHRWRYASPALDCNDSLEGDKALWDESLGIGVCGDWLGGSGVEAAWHSGDELADNMAASFERVVPASITLPQHNERSLGRPQPVEG
;
A
#
# COMPACT_ATOMS: atom_id res chain seq x y z
N MET A 1 -16.40 25.24 -19.85
CA MET A 1 -15.80 25.79 -18.62
C MET A 1 -14.75 24.77 -18.18
N THR A 2 -13.47 25.12 -18.24
CA THR A 2 -12.41 24.34 -17.61
C THR A 2 -12.60 24.46 -16.10
N ILE A 3 -12.76 23.35 -15.40
CA ILE A 3 -12.76 23.36 -13.93
C ILE A 3 -11.29 23.46 -13.53
N ASP A 4 -10.96 24.42 -12.68
CA ASP A 4 -9.61 24.51 -12.10
C ASP A 4 -9.36 23.24 -11.28
N PRO A 5 -8.29 22.49 -11.55
CA PRO A 5 -7.93 21.30 -10.73
C PRO A 5 -7.89 21.62 -9.23
N ALA A 6 -7.53 22.83 -8.83
CA ALA A 6 -7.54 23.27 -7.43
C ALA A 6 -8.93 23.35 -6.80
N GLU A 7 -10.00 23.40 -7.61
CA GLU A 7 -11.40 23.33 -7.15
C GLU A 7 -11.90 21.89 -7.02
N ILE A 8 -11.14 20.91 -7.52
CA ILE A 8 -11.48 19.49 -7.43
C ILE A 8 -11.00 18.95 -6.09
N HIS A 9 -11.93 18.43 -5.31
CA HIS A 9 -11.62 17.78 -4.04
C HIS A 9 -11.98 16.30 -4.11
N VAL A 10 -10.99 15.42 -3.85
CA VAL A 10 -11.09 13.96 -3.92
C VAL A 10 -10.94 13.36 -2.52
N ALA A 11 -11.87 12.48 -2.15
CA ALA A 11 -11.71 11.63 -0.97
C ALA A 11 -11.00 10.32 -1.38
N VAL A 12 -9.99 9.90 -0.63
CA VAL A 12 -9.31 8.60 -0.80
C VAL A 12 -9.50 7.78 0.47
N VAL A 13 -10.08 6.60 0.35
CA VAL A 13 -10.32 5.68 1.46
C VAL A 13 -9.23 4.60 1.47
N GLY A 14 -8.35 4.67 2.47
CA GLY A 14 -7.19 3.80 2.65
C GLY A 14 -5.86 4.49 2.32
N ALA A 15 -4.97 4.56 3.30
CA ALA A 15 -3.63 5.17 3.20
C ALA A 15 -2.52 4.11 3.05
N GLY A 16 -2.80 2.98 2.39
CA GLY A 16 -1.82 2.01 1.93
C GLY A 16 -1.09 2.51 0.67
N MET A 17 -0.20 1.69 0.09
CA MET A 17 0.63 2.08 -1.05
C MET A 17 -0.20 2.55 -2.25
N SER A 18 -1.29 1.88 -2.62
CA SER A 18 -2.12 2.28 -3.77
C SER A 18 -2.83 3.62 -3.52
N GLY A 19 -3.41 3.83 -2.33
CA GLY A 19 -4.03 5.11 -1.98
C GLY A 19 -3.01 6.25 -1.89
N ALA A 20 -1.81 5.98 -1.37
CA ALA A 20 -0.72 6.96 -1.28
C ALA A 20 -0.20 7.35 -2.68
N ALA A 21 -0.03 6.37 -3.59
CA ALA A 21 0.40 6.64 -4.96
C ALA A 21 -0.66 7.44 -5.73
N CYS A 22 -1.94 7.06 -5.61
CA CYS A 22 -3.05 7.80 -6.22
C CYS A 22 -3.11 9.26 -5.72
N ALA A 23 -3.05 9.44 -4.40
CA ALA A 23 -3.06 10.78 -3.80
C ALA A 23 -1.86 11.64 -4.26
N ALA A 24 -0.67 11.05 -4.36
CA ALA A 24 0.52 11.76 -4.85
C ALA A 24 0.36 12.18 -6.32
N GLY A 25 -0.15 11.30 -7.19
CA GLY A 25 -0.42 11.62 -8.60
C GLY A 25 -1.47 12.73 -8.76
N LEU A 26 -2.57 12.66 -8.01
CA LEU A 26 -3.60 13.70 -7.99
C LEU A 26 -3.06 15.03 -7.47
N HIS A 27 -2.22 15.01 -6.43
CA HIS A 27 -1.57 16.22 -5.91
C HIS A 27 -0.66 16.89 -6.96
N VAL A 28 0.11 16.08 -7.72
CA VAL A 28 0.93 16.60 -8.85
C VAL A 28 0.05 17.22 -9.94
N ALA A 29 -1.17 16.70 -10.15
CA ALA A 29 -2.16 17.30 -11.06
C ALA A 29 -2.88 18.53 -10.47
N GLY A 30 -2.51 19.01 -9.28
CA GLY A 30 -3.09 20.18 -8.64
C GLY A 30 -4.40 19.94 -7.88
N VAL A 31 -4.82 18.69 -7.74
CA VAL A 31 -6.10 18.30 -7.11
C VAL A 31 -5.96 18.25 -5.58
N GLN A 32 -6.98 18.75 -4.87
CA GLN A 32 -7.04 18.62 -3.41
C GLN A 32 -7.44 17.20 -2.99
N VAL A 33 -6.68 16.61 -2.07
CA VAL A 33 -6.92 15.24 -1.63
C VAL A 33 -7.06 15.16 -0.12
N THR A 34 -8.13 14.48 0.34
CA THR A 34 -8.33 14.09 1.73
C THR A 34 -8.36 12.57 1.84
N LEU A 35 -7.47 12.01 2.67
CA LEU A 35 -7.43 10.57 2.94
C LEU A 35 -8.09 10.21 4.26
N PHE A 36 -8.77 9.07 4.26
CA PHE A 36 -9.37 8.45 5.45
C PHE A 36 -8.71 7.10 5.70
N GLU A 37 -8.08 6.94 6.84
CA GLU A 37 -7.38 5.71 7.24
C GLU A 37 -7.87 5.24 8.61
N LYS A 38 -8.28 3.97 8.69
CA LYS A 38 -8.79 3.36 9.93
C LYS A 38 -7.74 3.24 11.02
N SER A 39 -6.49 3.11 10.62
CA SER A 39 -5.35 2.93 11.53
C SER A 39 -4.85 4.29 12.05
N ARG A 40 -4.10 4.25 13.14
CA ARG A 40 -3.39 5.43 13.66
C ARG A 40 -2.16 5.82 12.86
N ASN A 41 -1.77 5.04 11.84
CA ASN A 41 -0.64 5.29 10.96
C ASN A 41 -1.00 4.93 9.52
N VAL A 42 -0.35 5.60 8.56
CA VAL A 42 -0.40 5.23 7.14
C VAL A 42 0.45 3.99 6.87
N GLY A 43 0.37 3.43 5.64
CA GLY A 43 1.21 2.33 5.17
C GLY A 43 0.44 1.06 4.86
N GLY A 44 -0.71 0.82 5.49
CA GLY A 44 -1.49 -0.40 5.28
C GLY A 44 -0.64 -1.66 5.56
N ARG A 45 -0.41 -2.50 4.53
CA ARG A 45 0.44 -3.70 4.62
C ARG A 45 1.95 -3.41 4.65
N MET A 46 2.38 -2.21 4.37
CA MET A 46 3.73 -1.71 4.67
C MET A 46 3.74 -1.15 6.09
N ALA A 47 3.61 -2.01 7.08
CA ALA A 47 3.42 -1.62 8.47
C ALA A 47 4.61 -2.02 9.34
N THR A 48 5.00 -1.11 10.22
CA THR A 48 5.95 -1.36 11.30
C THR A 48 5.22 -1.28 12.64
N ARG A 49 5.20 -2.38 13.39
CA ARG A 49 4.62 -2.44 14.73
C ARG A 49 5.64 -1.97 15.76
N ARG A 50 5.20 -1.15 16.68
CA ARG A 50 5.96 -0.75 17.87
C ARG A 50 5.50 -1.55 19.06
N ALA A 51 6.45 -2.09 19.81
CA ALA A 51 6.22 -2.84 21.05
C ALA A 51 7.30 -2.48 22.07
N ASN A 52 7.16 -3.00 23.30
CA ASN A 52 8.18 -2.94 24.33
C ASN A 52 8.48 -4.36 24.78
N TRP A 53 9.75 -4.66 25.00
CA TRP A 53 10.20 -5.85 25.70
C TRP A 53 10.79 -5.44 27.07
N ALA A 54 10.79 -6.32 28.04
CA ALA A 54 11.34 -6.05 29.37
C ALA A 54 12.65 -6.81 29.57
N ASP A 55 13.66 -6.15 30.14
CA ASP A 55 14.90 -6.79 30.56
C ASP A 55 14.74 -7.51 31.91
N ASP A 56 15.85 -8.07 32.44
CA ASP A 56 15.85 -8.82 33.70
C ASP A 56 15.53 -7.96 34.93
N LEU A 57 15.67 -6.67 34.79
CA LEU A 57 15.30 -5.69 35.84
C LEU A 57 13.86 -5.20 35.70
N GLY A 58 13.12 -5.72 34.71
CA GLY A 58 11.76 -5.29 34.39
C GLY A 58 11.68 -3.95 33.69
N ILE A 59 12.82 -3.40 33.21
CA ILE A 59 12.83 -2.13 32.47
C ILE A 59 12.34 -2.35 31.07
N ALA A 60 11.33 -1.57 30.65
CA ALA A 60 10.75 -1.64 29.32
C ALA A 60 11.64 -0.93 28.29
N HIS A 61 11.94 -1.61 27.19
CA HIS A 61 12.72 -1.11 26.07
C HIS A 61 11.91 -1.13 24.79
N PRO A 62 11.93 -0.07 23.95
CA PRO A 62 11.20 -0.04 22.70
C PRO A 62 11.83 -0.97 21.66
N VAL A 63 10.98 -1.57 20.84
CA VAL A 63 11.36 -2.39 19.68
C VAL A 63 10.38 -2.18 18.56
N THR A 64 10.85 -2.33 17.33
CA THR A 64 10.00 -2.24 16.12
C THR A 64 10.11 -3.50 15.28
N PHE A 65 8.99 -3.88 14.65
CA PHE A 65 8.90 -5.04 13.78
C PHE A 65 8.23 -4.65 12.46
N ASP A 66 8.90 -4.89 11.35
CA ASP A 66 8.31 -4.77 10.01
C ASP A 66 7.48 -6.03 9.72
N HIS A 67 6.28 -6.07 10.29
CA HIS A 67 5.45 -7.26 10.35
C HIS A 67 4.53 -7.46 9.13
N GLY A 68 4.49 -6.48 8.23
CA GLY A 68 3.88 -6.58 6.91
C GLY A 68 4.92 -6.93 5.84
N ALA A 69 5.04 -6.12 4.79
CA ALA A 69 6.12 -6.28 3.82
C ALA A 69 7.48 -6.08 4.48
N HIS A 70 8.46 -6.98 4.20
CA HIS A 70 9.82 -6.88 4.74
C HIS A 70 10.73 -6.04 3.86
N TYR A 71 10.49 -6.08 2.55
CA TYR A 71 11.15 -5.32 1.49
C TYR A 71 10.25 -5.29 0.26
N PHE A 72 10.66 -4.60 -0.76
CA PHE A 72 10.05 -4.70 -2.08
C PHE A 72 11.10 -4.56 -3.19
N THR A 73 10.76 -5.01 -4.38
CA THR A 73 11.58 -4.86 -5.58
C THR A 73 11.03 -3.75 -6.46
N ALA A 74 11.89 -3.15 -7.31
CA ALA A 74 11.48 -2.16 -8.30
C ALA A 74 11.92 -2.63 -9.69
N MET A 75 10.99 -3.25 -10.43
CA MET A 75 11.26 -3.91 -11.71
C MET A 75 10.92 -3.02 -12.90
N ARG A 76 9.77 -2.33 -12.85
CA ARG A 76 9.27 -1.54 -13.98
C ARG A 76 9.89 -0.14 -14.00
N PRO A 77 10.17 0.43 -15.20
CA PRO A 77 10.89 1.70 -15.32
C PRO A 77 10.25 2.87 -14.56
N ARG A 78 8.92 3.00 -14.60
CA ARG A 78 8.19 4.09 -13.93
C ARG A 78 8.32 4.00 -12.41
N PHE A 79 8.19 2.80 -11.84
CA PHE A 79 8.38 2.60 -10.40
C PHE A 79 9.84 2.80 -9.98
N ARG A 80 10.82 2.33 -10.78
CA ARG A 80 12.25 2.60 -10.53
C ARG A 80 12.55 4.09 -10.49
N ALA A 81 11.98 4.88 -11.40
CA ALA A 81 12.14 6.33 -11.39
C ALA A 81 11.54 6.97 -10.14
N ALA A 82 10.36 6.48 -9.67
CA ALA A 82 9.77 6.92 -8.42
C ALA A 82 10.66 6.56 -7.21
N MET A 83 11.21 5.34 -7.19
CA MET A 83 12.13 4.92 -6.11
C MET A 83 13.45 5.69 -6.12
N ALA A 84 13.99 6.06 -7.29
CA ALA A 84 15.17 6.91 -7.35
C ALA A 84 14.91 8.29 -6.68
N ARG A 85 13.71 8.86 -6.85
CA ARG A 85 13.31 10.10 -6.15
C ARG A 85 13.16 9.88 -4.65
N ALA A 86 12.55 8.76 -4.22
CA ALA A 86 12.40 8.42 -2.82
C ALA A 86 13.75 8.15 -2.12
N VAL A 87 14.71 7.56 -2.83
CA VAL A 87 16.10 7.40 -2.35
C VAL A 87 16.77 8.76 -2.20
N ALA A 88 16.65 9.64 -3.19
CA ALA A 88 17.21 11.00 -3.11
C ALA A 88 16.58 11.82 -1.96
N ALA A 89 15.31 11.57 -1.63
CA ALA A 89 14.62 12.17 -0.49
C ALA A 89 14.97 11.52 0.87
N GLY A 90 15.79 10.44 0.87
CA GLY A 90 16.21 9.74 2.08
C GLY A 90 15.14 8.89 2.76
N CYS A 91 13.98 8.69 2.15
CA CYS A 91 12.90 7.88 2.73
C CYS A 91 12.91 6.40 2.30
N VAL A 92 13.79 6.03 1.37
CA VAL A 92 14.01 4.65 0.90
C VAL A 92 15.51 4.43 0.71
N VAL A 93 15.98 3.23 1.00
CA VAL A 93 17.37 2.80 0.72
C VAL A 93 17.38 1.47 -0.02
N GLY A 94 18.40 1.25 -0.84
CA GLY A 94 18.67 -0.06 -1.41
C GLY A 94 19.10 -1.03 -0.31
N TRP A 95 18.70 -2.29 -0.43
CA TRP A 95 19.06 -3.36 0.49
C TRP A 95 19.54 -4.58 -0.27
N GLN A 96 20.71 -5.08 0.10
CA GLN A 96 21.33 -6.27 -0.47
C GLN A 96 21.46 -7.33 0.63
N PRO A 97 20.35 -8.00 1.03
CA PRO A 97 20.39 -8.96 2.13
C PRO A 97 21.20 -10.20 1.78
N ILE A 98 21.88 -10.76 2.80
CA ILE A 98 22.41 -12.12 2.75
C ILE A 98 21.24 -13.06 3.05
N VAL A 99 20.75 -13.77 2.03
CA VAL A 99 19.57 -14.62 2.16
C VAL A 99 19.93 -16.08 2.00
N HIS A 100 19.50 -16.90 2.95
CA HIS A 100 19.43 -18.35 2.79
C HIS A 100 18.15 -18.74 2.08
N ALA A 101 18.23 -18.94 0.78
CA ALA A 101 17.07 -19.25 -0.05
C ALA A 101 17.41 -20.30 -1.10
N SER A 102 16.42 -21.10 -1.45
CA SER A 102 16.51 -22.08 -2.55
C SER A 102 16.42 -21.41 -3.92
N ARG A 103 15.97 -20.17 -3.99
CA ARG A 103 15.79 -19.38 -5.22
C ARG A 103 16.66 -18.13 -5.20
N SER A 104 17.13 -17.73 -6.38
CA SER A 104 17.85 -16.48 -6.57
C SER A 104 16.90 -15.29 -6.40
N LEU A 105 17.15 -14.44 -5.40
CA LEU A 105 16.52 -13.13 -5.30
C LEU A 105 17.28 -12.15 -6.20
N GLU A 106 16.55 -11.28 -6.90
CA GLU A 106 17.15 -10.14 -7.61
C GLU A 106 17.56 -9.06 -6.59
N ARG A 107 18.66 -9.31 -5.87
CA ARG A 107 19.15 -8.53 -4.72
C ARG A 107 19.46 -7.07 -5.06
N ASP A 108 19.90 -6.80 -6.29
CA ASP A 108 20.26 -5.45 -6.74
C ASP A 108 19.09 -4.50 -6.88
N ARG A 109 17.86 -5.02 -6.72
CA ARG A 109 16.62 -4.26 -6.89
C ARG A 109 15.73 -4.26 -5.66
N CYS A 110 16.25 -4.73 -4.51
CA CYS A 110 15.52 -4.71 -3.25
C CYS A 110 15.65 -3.34 -2.58
N PHE A 111 14.54 -2.88 -2.04
CA PHE A 111 14.44 -1.60 -1.35
C PHE A 111 13.69 -1.75 -0.03
N VAL A 112 14.07 -0.93 0.94
CA VAL A 112 13.36 -0.78 2.21
C VAL A 112 13.16 0.69 2.54
N PRO A 113 11.98 1.11 2.97
CA PRO A 113 11.76 2.44 3.50
C PRO A 113 12.47 2.64 4.85
N THR A 114 12.94 3.84 5.10
CA THR A 114 13.67 4.20 6.33
C THR A 114 13.05 5.46 6.96
N PRO A 115 12.95 5.55 8.29
CA PRO A 115 13.42 4.61 9.32
C PRO A 115 12.46 3.42 9.55
N SER A 116 11.35 3.32 8.85
CA SER A 116 10.32 2.28 9.01
C SER A 116 9.54 2.06 7.71
N MET A 117 8.87 0.93 7.57
CA MET A 117 8.12 0.61 6.33
C MET A 117 7.08 1.66 5.90
N PRO A 118 6.33 2.33 6.80
CA PRO A 118 5.39 3.38 6.41
C PRO A 118 6.03 4.65 5.82
N ALA A 119 7.35 4.84 5.95
CA ALA A 119 8.01 6.10 5.58
C ALA A 119 7.79 6.48 4.10
N LEU A 120 7.77 5.48 3.19
CA LEU A 120 7.47 5.75 1.77
C LEU A 120 6.04 6.26 1.57
N CYS A 121 5.04 5.65 2.21
CA CYS A 121 3.66 6.14 2.14
C CYS A 121 3.53 7.54 2.76
N SER A 122 4.19 7.79 3.89
CA SER A 122 4.22 9.12 4.52
C SER A 122 4.83 10.18 3.61
N HIS A 123 5.89 9.84 2.88
CA HIS A 123 6.52 10.73 1.90
C HIS A 123 5.59 11.06 0.74
N LEU A 124 4.91 10.06 0.17
CA LEU A 124 3.95 10.24 -0.92
C LEU A 124 2.74 11.09 -0.50
N LEU A 125 2.37 11.07 0.77
CA LEU A 125 1.20 11.76 1.32
C LEU A 125 1.52 13.15 1.90
N ALA A 126 2.73 13.67 1.72
CA ALA A 126 3.16 14.93 2.34
C ALA A 126 2.29 16.16 1.97
N GLY A 127 1.59 16.13 0.82
CA GLY A 127 0.69 17.19 0.38
C GLY A 127 -0.80 16.96 0.63
N ALA A 128 -1.18 15.84 1.28
CA ALA A 128 -2.57 15.46 1.46
C ALA A 128 -3.08 15.72 2.89
N SER A 129 -4.38 16.01 3.01
CA SER A 129 -5.07 16.03 4.30
C SER A 129 -5.32 14.61 4.79
N LEU A 130 -4.98 14.28 6.05
CA LEU A 130 -5.07 12.93 6.60
C LEU A 130 -6.03 12.86 7.79
N HIS A 131 -7.03 12.01 7.70
CA HIS A 131 -7.90 11.59 8.79
C HIS A 131 -7.52 10.18 9.24
N LEU A 132 -6.68 10.08 10.25
CA LEU A 132 -6.30 8.80 10.88
C LEU A 132 -7.33 8.39 11.92
N ASN A 133 -7.35 7.09 12.29
CA ASN A 133 -8.38 6.49 13.17
C ASN A 133 -9.82 6.70 12.64
N ALA A 134 -9.96 6.86 11.34
CA ALA A 134 -11.22 7.16 10.65
C ALA A 134 -11.65 5.94 9.83
N THR A 135 -12.41 5.03 10.44
CA THR A 135 -12.98 3.88 9.73
C THR A 135 -14.16 4.33 8.89
N VAL A 136 -14.01 4.30 7.57
CA VAL A 136 -15.10 4.59 6.65
C VAL A 136 -16.08 3.42 6.65
N ARG A 137 -17.35 3.70 6.93
CA ARG A 137 -18.44 2.72 6.99
C ARG A 137 -19.33 2.76 5.77
N ARG A 138 -19.48 3.93 5.16
CA ARG A 138 -20.39 4.12 4.03
C ARG A 138 -19.97 5.32 3.19
N LEU A 139 -20.16 5.21 1.90
CA LEU A 139 -20.15 6.31 0.95
C LEU A 139 -21.60 6.76 0.71
N GLN A 140 -21.81 8.05 0.51
CA GLN A 140 -23.11 8.62 0.16
C GLN A 140 -22.93 9.55 -1.03
N ARG A 141 -23.87 9.49 -1.98
CA ARG A 141 -23.91 10.42 -3.09
C ARG A 141 -25.17 11.26 -3.00
N SER A 142 -25.03 12.58 -3.03
CA SER A 142 -26.15 13.51 -3.02
C SER A 142 -26.84 13.61 -4.39
N ALA A 143 -27.99 14.23 -4.45
CA ALA A 143 -28.76 14.40 -5.69
C ALA A 143 -28.04 15.25 -6.74
N ASP A 144 -27.17 16.18 -6.31
CA ASP A 144 -26.31 17.01 -7.15
C ASP A 144 -24.99 16.31 -7.56
N GLY A 145 -24.81 15.03 -7.15
CA GLY A 145 -23.70 14.19 -7.54
C GLY A 145 -22.46 14.28 -6.65
N ALA A 146 -22.48 15.09 -5.59
CA ALA A 146 -21.37 15.18 -4.65
C ALA A 146 -21.27 13.93 -3.74
N TRP A 147 -20.04 13.55 -3.41
CA TRP A 147 -19.77 12.45 -2.52
C TRP A 147 -19.56 12.88 -1.06
N TYR A 148 -19.98 12.04 -0.16
CA TYR A 148 -19.75 12.18 1.28
C TYR A 148 -19.25 10.89 1.88
N VAL A 149 -18.38 11.00 2.88
CA VAL A 149 -17.76 9.87 3.58
C VAL A 149 -18.24 9.82 5.02
N ALA A 150 -18.89 8.72 5.38
CA ALA A 150 -19.34 8.46 6.76
C ALA A 150 -18.31 7.62 7.50
N THR A 151 -17.80 8.15 8.62
CA THR A 151 -16.86 7.48 9.52
C THR A 151 -17.44 7.26 10.89
N ASP A 152 -16.85 6.37 11.70
CA ASP A 152 -17.30 6.14 13.07
C ASP A 152 -17.12 7.39 13.94
N GLY A 153 -18.18 7.78 14.62
CA GLY A 153 -18.14 8.80 15.67
C GLY A 153 -17.87 10.24 15.20
N ALA A 154 -17.86 10.50 13.88
CA ALA A 154 -17.64 11.83 13.33
C ALA A 154 -18.79 12.27 12.41
N PRO A 155 -18.98 13.60 12.20
CA PRO A 155 -19.88 14.12 11.20
C PRO A 155 -19.54 13.62 9.79
N LEU A 156 -20.54 13.63 8.91
CA LEU A 156 -20.37 13.30 7.51
C LEU A 156 -19.35 14.26 6.86
N ALA A 157 -18.28 13.71 6.30
CA ALA A 157 -17.23 14.50 5.66
C ALA A 157 -17.56 14.72 4.18
N GLY A 158 -17.31 15.89 3.65
CA GLY A 158 -17.57 16.31 2.27
C GLY A 158 -18.10 17.75 2.19
N PRO A 159 -18.53 18.21 1.02
CA PRO A 159 -18.66 17.45 -0.24
C PRO A 159 -17.33 17.16 -0.93
N PHE A 160 -17.23 16.01 -1.58
CA PHE A 160 -16.14 15.66 -2.48
C PHE A 160 -16.69 15.48 -3.90
N ARG A 161 -15.92 15.90 -4.89
CA ARG A 161 -16.31 15.70 -6.29
C ARG A 161 -16.14 14.24 -6.72
N HIS A 162 -15.09 13.58 -6.23
CA HIS A 162 -14.77 12.20 -6.56
C HIS A 162 -14.37 11.44 -5.30
N VAL A 163 -14.50 10.11 -5.37
CA VAL A 163 -14.06 9.21 -4.30
C VAL A 163 -13.24 8.06 -4.87
N VAL A 164 -12.14 7.72 -4.18
CA VAL A 164 -11.28 6.58 -4.48
C VAL A 164 -11.33 5.58 -3.33
N VAL A 165 -11.53 4.31 -3.64
CA VAL A 165 -11.50 3.20 -2.68
C VAL A 165 -10.22 2.40 -2.88
N ALA A 166 -9.26 2.55 -1.95
CA ALA A 166 -7.94 1.92 -1.96
C ALA A 166 -7.82 0.86 -0.84
N LEU A 167 -8.74 -0.08 -0.83
CA LEU A 167 -8.90 -1.10 0.21
C LEU A 167 -8.74 -2.53 -0.35
N PRO A 168 -8.54 -3.56 0.49
CA PRO A 168 -8.67 -4.95 0.08
C PRO A 168 -10.03 -5.24 -0.58
N PRO A 169 -10.12 -6.18 -1.57
CA PRO A 169 -11.30 -6.32 -2.43
C PRO A 169 -12.61 -6.50 -1.65
N ALA A 170 -12.66 -7.40 -0.67
CA ALA A 170 -13.88 -7.61 0.11
C ALA A 170 -14.33 -6.36 0.91
N GLN A 171 -13.37 -5.53 1.38
CA GLN A 171 -13.70 -4.27 2.07
C GLN A 171 -14.13 -3.19 1.08
N ALA A 172 -13.52 -3.13 -0.09
CA ALA A 172 -13.93 -2.23 -1.17
C ALA A 172 -15.34 -2.55 -1.66
N ALA A 173 -15.65 -3.83 -1.87
CA ALA A 173 -16.97 -4.30 -2.29
C ALA A 173 -18.12 -3.79 -1.38
N VAL A 174 -17.90 -3.79 -0.06
CA VAL A 174 -18.90 -3.27 0.91
C VAL A 174 -19.17 -1.79 0.70
N LEU A 175 -18.16 -0.98 0.39
CA LEU A 175 -18.34 0.46 0.16
C LEU A 175 -18.91 0.79 -1.21
N LEU A 176 -18.73 -0.09 -2.19
CA LEU A 176 -19.22 0.07 -3.58
C LEU A 176 -20.66 -0.39 -3.76
N ALA A 177 -21.18 -1.24 -2.88
CA ALA A 177 -22.53 -1.75 -2.94
C ALA A 177 -23.58 -0.61 -2.97
N GLY A 178 -24.52 -0.69 -3.92
CA GLY A 178 -25.51 0.36 -4.17
C GLY A 178 -25.02 1.56 -4.99
N HIS A 179 -23.72 1.58 -5.35
CA HIS A 179 -23.11 2.60 -6.23
C HIS A 179 -22.56 1.98 -7.52
N GLN A 180 -21.82 0.88 -7.40
CA GLN A 180 -21.21 0.10 -8.47
C GLN A 180 -21.35 -1.40 -8.17
N ASP A 181 -22.55 -1.92 -8.28
CA ASP A 181 -22.88 -3.30 -7.89
C ASP A 181 -22.11 -4.34 -8.73
N GLY A 182 -21.84 -4.04 -10.01
CA GLY A 182 -21.03 -4.91 -10.86
C GLY A 182 -19.59 -5.06 -10.33
N TRP A 183 -18.96 -3.96 -9.95
CA TRP A 183 -17.64 -4.00 -9.31
C TRP A 183 -17.69 -4.64 -7.93
N ALA A 184 -18.71 -4.29 -7.12
CA ALA A 184 -18.85 -4.88 -5.79
C ALA A 184 -18.93 -6.41 -5.85
N ALA A 185 -19.69 -6.98 -6.79
CA ALA A 185 -19.80 -8.42 -6.99
C ALA A 185 -18.47 -9.04 -7.44
N ALA A 186 -17.79 -8.43 -8.43
CA ALA A 186 -16.49 -8.91 -8.93
C ALA A 186 -15.42 -8.87 -7.82
N LEU A 187 -15.39 -7.80 -7.01
CA LEU A 187 -14.44 -7.67 -5.92
C LEU A 187 -14.72 -8.63 -4.75
N MET A 188 -15.99 -8.90 -4.45
CA MET A 188 -16.35 -9.87 -3.42
C MET A 188 -15.89 -11.27 -3.78
N ALA A 189 -15.82 -11.59 -5.08
CA ALA A 189 -15.35 -12.87 -5.59
C ALA A 189 -13.83 -13.01 -5.64
N ARG A 190 -13.05 -11.92 -5.43
CA ARG A 190 -11.59 -11.94 -5.45
C ARG A 190 -11.00 -12.47 -4.15
N PRO A 191 -10.39 -13.65 -4.13
CA PRO A 191 -9.80 -14.20 -2.92
C PRO A 191 -8.51 -13.47 -2.55
N MET A 192 -8.31 -13.30 -1.25
CA MET A 192 -7.07 -12.85 -0.65
C MET A 192 -6.55 -13.95 0.28
N GLU A 193 -5.27 -14.23 0.21
CA GLU A 193 -4.62 -15.16 1.11
C GLU A 193 -4.35 -14.51 2.46
N PRO A 194 -4.61 -15.21 3.57
CA PRO A 194 -4.22 -14.74 4.89
C PRO A 194 -2.75 -15.01 5.17
N ARG A 195 -2.22 -14.35 6.19
CA ARG A 195 -0.86 -14.59 6.67
C ARG A 195 -0.74 -14.30 8.16
N TRP A 196 -0.21 -15.26 8.91
CA TRP A 196 0.27 -15.04 10.24
C TRP A 196 1.73 -14.57 10.22
N THR A 197 2.05 -13.63 11.09
CA THR A 197 3.41 -13.11 11.27
C THR A 197 3.80 -13.23 12.72
N LEU A 198 4.92 -13.91 12.99
CA LEU A 198 5.59 -13.91 14.28
C LEU A 198 6.52 -12.69 14.37
N MET A 199 6.51 -12.04 15.52
CA MET A 199 7.41 -10.96 15.93
C MET A 199 8.08 -11.37 17.23
N ALA A 200 9.40 -11.41 17.27
CA ALA A 200 10.10 -11.89 18.45
C ALA A 200 11.40 -11.12 18.75
N VAL A 201 11.76 -11.07 20.02
CA VAL A 201 13.06 -10.63 20.51
C VAL A 201 13.67 -11.80 21.28
N THR A 202 14.90 -12.17 20.90
CA THR A 202 15.66 -13.23 21.55
C THR A 202 17.05 -12.75 21.91
N ASP A 203 17.81 -13.55 22.68
CA ASP A 203 19.25 -13.41 22.71
C ASP A 203 19.79 -13.51 21.27
N ASP A 204 20.89 -12.81 20.99
CA ASP A 204 21.55 -12.94 19.69
C ASP A 204 22.14 -14.35 19.54
N VAL A 205 22.03 -14.88 18.33
CA VAL A 205 22.52 -16.20 17.94
C VAL A 205 23.41 -16.05 16.72
N ASP A 206 24.36 -16.98 16.57
CA ASP A 206 25.23 -17.01 15.37
C ASP A 206 24.41 -17.41 14.14
N TRP A 207 23.69 -16.45 13.61
CA TRP A 207 22.86 -16.56 12.41
C TRP A 207 23.54 -15.74 11.30
N PRO A 208 24.09 -16.40 10.26
CA PRO A 208 24.89 -15.69 9.24
C PRO A 208 24.04 -14.93 8.21
N TRP A 209 22.72 -15.10 8.21
CA TRP A 209 21.82 -14.56 7.21
C TRP A 209 21.09 -13.32 7.71
N ASP A 210 20.74 -12.40 6.80
CA ASP A 210 19.79 -11.32 7.08
C ASP A 210 18.35 -11.81 6.98
N ALA A 211 18.12 -12.80 6.11
CA ALA A 211 16.85 -13.46 5.94
C ALA A 211 16.99 -14.91 5.46
N ALA A 212 15.91 -15.69 5.57
CA ALA A 212 15.84 -17.06 5.07
C ALA A 212 14.46 -17.40 4.52
N GLU A 213 14.43 -18.29 3.52
CA GLU A 213 13.24 -19.00 3.03
C GLU A 213 13.33 -20.46 3.44
N PRO A 214 12.73 -20.87 4.57
CA PRO A 214 12.82 -22.25 5.04
C PRO A 214 12.08 -23.23 4.14
N ASP A 215 12.69 -24.38 3.87
CA ASP A 215 12.02 -25.50 3.22
C ASP A 215 11.20 -26.32 4.24
N ARG A 216 10.03 -26.80 3.82
CA ARG A 216 9.16 -27.71 4.59
C ARG A 216 8.87 -27.23 6.00
N SER A 217 8.61 -25.94 6.15
CA SER A 217 8.33 -25.27 7.42
C SER A 217 6.96 -24.60 7.36
N PRO A 218 6.27 -24.41 8.48
CA PRO A 218 5.16 -23.47 8.57
C PRO A 218 5.54 -22.05 8.17
N LEU A 219 6.83 -21.69 8.26
CA LEU A 219 7.35 -20.38 7.90
C LEU A 219 7.76 -20.35 6.43
N SER A 220 7.37 -19.29 5.72
CA SER A 220 7.79 -19.01 4.34
C SER A 220 8.94 -18.01 4.26
N TRP A 221 9.10 -17.17 5.30
CA TRP A 221 10.12 -16.14 5.37
C TRP A 221 10.50 -15.86 6.82
N ILE A 222 11.80 -15.69 7.07
CA ILE A 222 12.36 -15.26 8.35
C ILE A 222 13.29 -14.09 8.05
N SER A 223 13.21 -13.01 8.83
CA SER A 223 14.09 -11.85 8.69
C SER A 223 14.64 -11.43 10.05
N ARG A 224 15.95 -11.10 10.08
CA ARG A 224 16.61 -10.34 11.15
C ARG A 224 16.24 -8.87 10.98
N ASN A 225 15.14 -8.47 11.62
CA ASN A 225 14.62 -7.11 11.47
C ASN A 225 15.63 -6.04 11.95
N ASP A 226 16.47 -6.37 12.91
CA ASP A 226 17.56 -5.52 13.40
C ASP A 226 18.70 -5.30 12.39
N ARG A 227 18.82 -6.14 11.35
CA ARG A 227 19.81 -6.01 10.27
C ARG A 227 19.24 -5.29 9.03
N VAL A 228 17.96 -4.98 9.04
CA VAL A 228 17.35 -4.18 7.97
C VAL A 228 17.85 -2.73 8.07
N PRO A 229 18.26 -2.09 6.97
CA PRO A 229 18.73 -0.70 6.99
C PRO A 229 17.77 0.25 7.70
N GLY A 230 18.30 1.10 8.57
CA GLY A 230 17.51 2.07 9.35
C GLY A 230 16.79 1.49 10.58
N ARG A 231 16.95 0.18 10.87
CA ARG A 231 16.49 -0.46 12.12
C ARG A 231 17.66 -0.63 13.05
N THR A 232 17.38 -0.56 14.32
CA THR A 232 18.41 -0.69 15.36
C THR A 232 17.93 -1.59 16.49
N MET A 233 18.85 -2.29 17.09
CA MET A 233 18.61 -3.06 18.30
C MET A 233 19.79 -2.94 19.27
N ARG A 234 19.54 -3.20 20.55
CA ARG A 234 20.58 -3.29 21.58
C ARG A 234 21.51 -4.47 21.27
N PRO A 235 22.87 -4.30 21.37
CA PRO A 235 23.79 -5.42 21.21
C PRO A 235 23.48 -6.61 22.11
N GLY A 236 23.69 -7.81 21.60
CA GLY A 236 23.42 -9.07 22.28
C GLY A 236 21.97 -9.56 22.13
N LEU A 237 21.13 -8.84 21.39
CA LEU A 237 19.76 -9.23 21.11
C LEU A 237 19.51 -9.32 19.61
N ALA A 238 18.55 -10.17 19.23
CA ALA A 238 18.07 -10.36 17.86
C ALA A 238 16.59 -10.03 17.76
N VAL A 239 16.21 -9.29 16.72
CA VAL A 239 14.80 -9.01 16.40
C VAL A 239 14.39 -9.80 15.17
N TRP A 240 13.35 -10.59 15.32
CA TRP A 240 12.85 -11.48 14.29
C TRP A 240 11.46 -11.06 13.82
N THR A 241 11.26 -11.08 12.51
CA THR A 241 9.94 -11.13 11.90
C THR A 241 9.88 -12.36 11.00
N ALA A 242 8.85 -13.19 11.16
CA ALA A 242 8.71 -14.40 10.37
C ALA A 242 7.27 -14.55 9.87
N HIS A 243 7.11 -14.74 8.56
CA HIS A 243 5.82 -15.00 7.93
C HIS A 243 5.56 -16.50 7.84
N ALA A 244 4.38 -16.92 8.24
CA ALA A 244 3.91 -18.26 7.93
C ALA A 244 3.59 -18.41 6.43
N THR A 245 3.49 -19.63 5.92
CA THR A 245 2.99 -19.88 4.56
C THR A 245 1.50 -19.49 4.46
N ALA A 246 1.01 -19.20 3.25
CA ALA A 246 -0.40 -18.91 3.04
C ALA A 246 -1.28 -20.10 3.39
N GLU A 247 -0.86 -21.31 2.99
CA GLU A 247 -1.55 -22.56 3.28
C GLU A 247 -1.69 -22.81 4.79
N TRP A 248 -0.57 -22.74 5.53
CA TRP A 248 -0.60 -22.88 6.98
C TRP A 248 -1.47 -21.82 7.65
N SER A 249 -1.36 -20.56 7.18
CA SER A 249 -2.14 -19.44 7.70
C SER A 249 -3.64 -19.59 7.46
N ALA A 250 -4.03 -20.14 6.31
CA ALA A 250 -5.43 -20.42 5.99
C ALA A 250 -6.00 -21.53 6.88
N ALA A 251 -5.22 -22.62 7.11
CA ALA A 251 -5.60 -23.71 8.02
C ALA A 251 -5.75 -23.25 9.48
N HIS A 252 -5.03 -22.18 9.87
CA HIS A 252 -5.05 -21.63 11.24
C HIS A 252 -5.72 -20.26 11.32
N LEU A 253 -6.58 -19.91 10.35
CA LEU A 253 -7.13 -18.55 10.23
C LEU A 253 -7.88 -18.10 11.48
N ASP A 254 -8.63 -19.00 12.09
CA ASP A 254 -9.44 -18.70 13.27
C ASP A 254 -8.89 -19.35 14.56
N ALA A 255 -7.63 -19.82 14.51
CA ALA A 255 -6.94 -20.34 15.69
C ALA A 255 -6.64 -19.23 16.70
N GLU A 256 -6.55 -19.62 17.96
CA GLU A 256 -6.22 -18.70 19.06
C GLU A 256 -4.79 -18.17 18.93
N PRO A 257 -4.57 -16.86 19.08
CA PRO A 257 -3.26 -16.24 18.86
C PRO A 257 -2.13 -16.84 19.71
N HIS A 258 -2.42 -17.31 20.93
CA HIS A 258 -1.40 -17.90 21.79
C HIS A 258 -0.92 -19.26 21.24
N ALA A 259 -1.82 -20.10 20.73
CA ALA A 259 -1.46 -21.38 20.11
C ALA A 259 -0.62 -21.18 18.85
N VAL A 260 -1.06 -20.25 17.98
CA VAL A 260 -0.31 -19.85 16.78
C VAL A 260 1.08 -19.34 17.14
N LYS A 261 1.19 -18.51 18.18
CA LYS A 261 2.48 -18.01 18.66
C LYS A 261 3.42 -19.15 19.06
N ASP A 262 2.94 -20.10 19.85
CA ASP A 262 3.77 -21.20 20.35
C ASP A 262 4.26 -22.11 19.20
N GLU A 263 3.41 -22.41 18.22
CA GLU A 263 3.79 -23.17 17.03
C GLU A 263 4.81 -22.43 16.16
N LEU A 264 4.61 -21.12 15.90
CA LEU A 264 5.53 -20.34 15.08
C LEU A 264 6.85 -20.06 15.79
N CYS A 265 6.86 -19.93 17.12
CA CYS A 265 8.10 -19.89 17.92
C CYS A 265 8.88 -21.20 17.80
N MET A 266 8.20 -22.35 17.85
CA MET A 266 8.84 -23.64 17.64
C MET A 266 9.38 -23.76 16.22
N ALA A 267 8.60 -23.37 15.21
CA ALA A 267 9.04 -23.36 13.81
C ALA A 267 10.27 -22.47 13.60
N LEU A 268 10.31 -21.27 14.16
CA LEU A 268 11.49 -20.41 14.11
C LEU A 268 12.68 -21.07 14.80
N ARG A 269 12.49 -21.65 15.98
CA ARG A 269 13.54 -22.28 16.74
C ARG A 269 14.23 -23.42 15.98
N THR A 270 13.49 -24.18 15.16
CA THR A 270 14.07 -25.28 14.34
C THR A 270 14.98 -24.75 13.21
N GLN A 271 14.87 -23.48 12.86
CA GLN A 271 15.69 -22.83 11.82
C GLN A 271 16.96 -22.17 12.41
N LEU A 272 17.05 -22.02 13.72
CA LEU A 272 18.21 -21.42 14.38
C LEU A 272 19.35 -22.44 14.47
N PRO A 273 20.62 -21.99 14.62
CA PRO A 273 21.78 -22.87 14.70
C PRO A 273 21.63 -23.93 15.77
N SER A 274 22.08 -25.13 15.49
CA SER A 274 22.16 -26.24 16.44
C SER A 274 23.64 -26.57 16.72
N SER A 275 23.95 -26.96 17.95
CA SER A 275 25.27 -27.47 18.34
C SER A 275 25.19 -28.97 18.57
N ASN A 276 26.02 -29.75 17.87
CA ASN A 276 26.06 -31.22 17.96
C ASN A 276 24.70 -31.89 17.73
N GLY A 277 23.86 -31.35 16.85
CA GLY A 277 22.51 -31.87 16.56
C GLY A 277 21.44 -31.53 17.60
N ALA A 278 21.79 -30.83 18.67
CA ALA A 278 20.83 -30.36 19.67
C ALA A 278 20.53 -28.86 19.43
N MET A 279 19.25 -28.51 19.51
CA MET A 279 18.82 -27.10 19.45
C MET A 279 19.45 -26.35 20.63
N GLN A 280 20.14 -25.25 20.34
CA GLN A 280 20.67 -24.39 21.39
C GLN A 280 19.52 -23.74 22.18
N PRO A 281 19.63 -23.62 23.51
CA PRO A 281 18.67 -22.85 24.28
C PRO A 281 18.76 -21.39 23.85
N VAL A 282 17.62 -20.83 23.40
CA VAL A 282 17.47 -19.41 23.06
C VAL A 282 16.48 -18.81 24.03
N ARG A 283 16.88 -17.74 24.69
CA ARG A 283 15.98 -17.00 25.57
C ARG A 283 15.10 -16.08 24.74
N TRP A 284 13.81 -16.11 25.03
CA TRP A 284 12.80 -15.24 24.42
C TRP A 284 12.48 -14.10 25.38
N HIS A 285 12.70 -12.85 24.94
CA HIS A 285 12.36 -11.65 25.69
C HIS A 285 10.98 -11.11 25.32
N LEU A 286 10.56 -11.37 24.08
CA LEU A 286 9.23 -11.04 23.57
C LEU A 286 8.86 -12.02 22.47
N ALA A 287 7.61 -12.44 22.41
CA ALA A 287 7.01 -13.08 21.26
C ALA A 287 5.54 -12.67 21.14
N ASP A 288 5.14 -12.21 19.97
CA ASP A 288 3.78 -11.83 19.65
C ASP A 288 3.46 -12.22 18.19
N VAL A 289 2.19 -12.35 17.85
CA VAL A 289 1.76 -12.69 16.49
C VAL A 289 0.74 -11.69 15.96
N HIS A 290 0.73 -11.54 14.65
CA HIS A 290 -0.26 -10.74 13.96
C HIS A 290 -0.91 -11.53 12.84
N ARG A 291 -2.24 -11.41 12.71
CA ARG A 291 -3.02 -12.06 11.68
C ARG A 291 -3.43 -11.06 10.59
N TRP A 292 -2.84 -11.19 9.41
CA TRP A 292 -3.27 -10.51 8.20
C TRP A 292 -4.36 -11.33 7.51
N ARG A 293 -5.62 -10.91 7.57
CA ARG A 293 -6.72 -11.61 6.87
C ARG A 293 -6.68 -11.41 5.35
N TYR A 294 -6.07 -10.32 4.90
CA TYR A 294 -5.95 -9.93 3.50
C TYR A 294 -4.50 -9.57 3.18
N ALA A 295 -3.60 -10.55 3.23
CA ALA A 295 -2.16 -10.32 3.10
C ALA A 295 -1.72 -10.15 1.66
N SER A 296 -2.10 -11.06 0.78
CA SER A 296 -1.74 -11.05 -0.64
C SER A 296 -2.91 -11.51 -1.51
N PRO A 297 -3.00 -11.04 -2.76
CA PRO A 297 -3.93 -11.65 -3.72
C PRO A 297 -3.57 -13.12 -3.96
N ALA A 298 -4.56 -13.98 -4.13
CA ALA A 298 -4.33 -15.34 -4.61
C ALA A 298 -3.93 -15.29 -6.10
N LEU A 299 -2.92 -16.07 -6.48
CA LEU A 299 -2.30 -15.98 -7.81
C LEU A 299 -3.14 -16.56 -8.95
N ASP A 300 -4.17 -17.35 -8.63
CA ASP A 300 -4.95 -18.15 -9.60
C ASP A 300 -6.35 -17.58 -9.88
N CYS A 301 -6.52 -16.26 -9.84
CA CYS A 301 -7.82 -15.65 -10.12
C CYS A 301 -8.01 -15.39 -11.60
N ASN A 302 -8.81 -16.23 -12.24
CA ASN A 302 -9.37 -15.97 -13.56
C ASN A 302 -10.63 -15.13 -13.36
N ASP A 303 -10.58 -13.81 -13.55
CA ASP A 303 -11.76 -12.98 -13.31
C ASP A 303 -11.99 -11.89 -14.38
N SER A 304 -13.19 -11.30 -14.36
CA SER A 304 -13.66 -10.29 -15.32
C SER A 304 -12.90 -8.96 -15.27
N LEU A 305 -11.96 -8.79 -14.33
CA LEU A 305 -11.12 -7.60 -14.17
C LEU A 305 -9.65 -7.91 -14.51
N GLU A 306 -9.39 -9.04 -15.19
CA GLU A 306 -8.04 -9.38 -15.64
C GLU A 306 -7.56 -8.37 -16.69
N GLY A 307 -6.38 -7.78 -16.43
CA GLY A 307 -5.79 -6.74 -17.28
C GLY A 307 -6.00 -5.31 -16.78
N ASP A 308 -7.04 -5.03 -16.01
CA ASP A 308 -7.27 -3.73 -15.41
C ASP A 308 -6.34 -3.52 -14.21
N LYS A 309 -5.59 -2.43 -14.21
CA LYS A 309 -4.74 -2.06 -13.06
C LYS A 309 -5.43 -1.08 -12.14
N ALA A 310 -6.48 -0.40 -12.61
CA ALA A 310 -7.31 0.52 -11.86
C ALA A 310 -8.71 0.57 -12.46
N LEU A 311 -9.72 0.79 -11.65
CA LEU A 311 -11.11 0.99 -12.11
C LEU A 311 -11.48 2.45 -11.94
N TRP A 312 -12.03 3.07 -12.98
CA TRP A 312 -12.49 4.46 -12.96
C TRP A 312 -13.84 4.59 -13.66
N ASP A 313 -14.87 5.04 -12.94
CA ASP A 313 -16.14 5.46 -13.49
C ASP A 313 -16.23 6.99 -13.44
N GLU A 314 -15.98 7.62 -14.58
CA GLU A 314 -16.01 9.07 -14.72
C GLU A 314 -17.40 9.64 -14.48
N SER A 315 -18.47 8.91 -14.87
CA SER A 315 -19.86 9.37 -14.76
C SER A 315 -20.34 9.42 -13.32
N LEU A 316 -19.89 8.50 -12.50
CA LEU A 316 -20.17 8.47 -11.07
C LEU A 316 -19.12 9.26 -10.27
N GLY A 317 -17.93 9.43 -10.79
CA GLY A 317 -16.81 10.03 -10.06
C GLY A 317 -16.28 9.10 -8.97
N ILE A 318 -16.23 7.79 -9.24
CA ILE A 318 -15.75 6.77 -8.30
C ILE A 318 -14.62 5.94 -8.92
N GLY A 319 -13.55 5.73 -8.15
CA GLY A 319 -12.41 4.93 -8.58
C GLY A 319 -11.99 3.88 -7.55
N VAL A 320 -11.30 2.84 -8.01
CA VAL A 320 -10.78 1.76 -7.17
C VAL A 320 -9.36 1.41 -7.57
N CYS A 321 -8.47 1.24 -6.58
CA CYS A 321 -7.10 0.79 -6.80
C CYS A 321 -6.62 -0.17 -5.70
N GLY A 322 -5.69 -1.05 -6.09
CA GLY A 322 -5.10 -2.04 -5.20
C GLY A 322 -4.17 -2.98 -5.97
N ASP A 323 -3.19 -3.60 -5.28
CA ASP A 323 -2.26 -4.57 -5.88
C ASP A 323 -2.98 -5.75 -6.55
N TRP A 324 -4.13 -6.13 -6.04
CA TRP A 324 -4.98 -7.21 -6.54
C TRP A 324 -5.62 -6.94 -7.91
N LEU A 325 -5.51 -5.73 -8.48
CA LEU A 325 -5.96 -5.40 -9.85
C LEU A 325 -4.92 -5.68 -10.94
N GLY A 326 -3.67 -5.90 -10.63
CA GLY A 326 -2.68 -6.09 -11.69
C GLY A 326 -1.41 -6.78 -11.23
N GLY A 327 -1.51 -7.59 -10.17
CA GLY A 327 -0.37 -8.31 -9.63
C GLY A 327 -0.43 -8.49 -8.12
N SER A 328 0.72 -8.45 -7.48
CA SER A 328 0.85 -8.57 -6.02
C SER A 328 1.99 -7.71 -5.52
N GLY A 329 1.87 -7.23 -4.27
CA GLY A 329 2.91 -6.54 -3.55
C GLY A 329 3.00 -5.03 -3.82
N VAL A 330 4.11 -4.44 -3.35
CA VAL A 330 4.26 -2.98 -3.24
C VAL A 330 4.28 -2.28 -4.60
N GLU A 331 5.02 -2.84 -5.58
CA GLU A 331 5.11 -2.26 -6.92
C GLU A 331 3.77 -2.30 -7.66
N ALA A 332 3.04 -3.42 -7.55
CA ALA A 332 1.70 -3.55 -8.15
C ALA A 332 0.72 -2.56 -7.52
N ALA A 333 0.72 -2.42 -6.19
CA ALA A 333 -0.10 -1.45 -5.48
C ALA A 333 0.20 -0.02 -5.91
N TRP A 334 1.49 0.32 -6.05
CA TRP A 334 1.90 1.64 -6.52
C TRP A 334 1.40 1.92 -7.93
N HIS A 335 1.61 0.98 -8.87
CA HIS A 335 1.15 1.13 -10.25
C HIS A 335 -0.36 1.29 -10.36
N SER A 336 -1.11 0.54 -9.55
CA SER A 336 -2.57 0.64 -9.53
C SER A 336 -3.04 2.04 -9.10
N GLY A 337 -2.43 2.61 -8.06
CA GLY A 337 -2.78 3.95 -7.60
C GLY A 337 -2.35 5.06 -8.57
N ASP A 338 -1.15 4.93 -9.13
CA ASP A 338 -0.56 5.87 -10.09
C ASP A 338 -1.36 5.90 -11.41
N GLU A 339 -1.78 4.73 -11.92
CA GLU A 339 -2.63 4.62 -13.11
C GLU A 339 -4.04 5.20 -12.88
N LEU A 340 -4.62 4.98 -11.67
CA LEU A 340 -5.90 5.61 -11.33
C LEU A 340 -5.79 7.13 -11.34
N ALA A 341 -4.72 7.68 -10.77
CA ALA A 341 -4.50 9.13 -10.78
C ALA A 341 -4.38 9.69 -12.20
N ASP A 342 -3.65 9.01 -13.09
CA ASP A 342 -3.53 9.39 -14.50
C ASP A 342 -4.89 9.36 -15.21
N ASN A 343 -5.70 8.30 -15.01
CA ASN A 343 -7.03 8.17 -15.61
C ASN A 343 -7.97 9.28 -15.14
N MET A 344 -7.95 9.59 -13.84
CA MET A 344 -8.73 10.69 -13.26
C MET A 344 -8.29 12.03 -13.81
N ALA A 345 -7.00 12.34 -13.81
CA ALA A 345 -6.46 13.61 -14.33
C ALA A 345 -6.82 13.81 -15.80
N ALA A 346 -6.67 12.77 -16.62
CA ALA A 346 -7.07 12.83 -18.04
C ALA A 346 -8.57 13.07 -18.23
N SER A 347 -9.43 12.66 -17.31
CA SER A 347 -10.87 12.95 -17.37
C SER A 347 -11.18 14.40 -17.03
N PHE A 348 -10.41 15.03 -16.14
CA PHE A 348 -10.59 16.44 -15.78
C PHE A 348 -10.25 17.38 -16.95
N GLU A 349 -9.27 17.02 -17.78
CA GLU A 349 -8.87 17.78 -18.96
C GLU A 349 -9.89 17.69 -20.11
N ARG A 350 -10.62 16.57 -20.23
CA ARG A 350 -11.61 16.32 -21.30
C ARG A 350 -12.91 17.11 -21.17
N VAL A 351 -13.19 17.73 -20.06
CA VAL A 351 -14.39 18.57 -19.83
C VAL A 351 -14.34 19.92 -20.59
N VAL A 352 -13.35 20.13 -21.46
CA VAL A 352 -13.29 21.27 -22.38
C VAL A 352 -14.15 20.96 -23.62
N PRO A 353 -15.33 21.57 -23.84
CA PRO A 353 -15.97 21.49 -25.15
C PRO A 353 -15.08 22.22 -26.16
N ALA A 354 -14.61 21.52 -27.18
CA ALA A 354 -14.12 22.14 -28.40
C ALA A 354 -15.27 22.91 -29.04
N SER A 355 -15.45 24.18 -28.75
CA SER A 355 -16.29 25.12 -29.52
C SER A 355 -16.08 26.54 -29.06
N ILE A 356 -14.98 27.15 -29.44
CA ILE A 356 -14.97 28.58 -29.82
C ILE A 356 -14.39 28.62 -31.22
N THR A 357 -15.26 28.39 -32.22
CA THR A 357 -15.04 28.83 -33.59
C THR A 357 -15.05 30.37 -33.51
N LEU A 358 -13.88 30.97 -33.59
CA LEU A 358 -13.77 32.43 -33.75
C LEU A 358 -14.58 32.82 -35.00
N PRO A 359 -15.42 33.88 -34.93
CA PRO A 359 -16.13 34.35 -36.11
C PRO A 359 -15.08 34.78 -37.14
N GLN A 360 -15.17 34.19 -38.34
CA GLN A 360 -14.39 34.67 -39.49
C GLN A 360 -14.71 36.15 -39.72
N HIS A 361 -13.70 36.98 -39.52
CA HIS A 361 -13.77 38.39 -39.98
C HIS A 361 -14.01 38.37 -41.47
N ASN A 362 -15.21 38.79 -41.89
CA ASN A 362 -15.59 39.06 -43.24
C ASN A 362 -14.82 40.32 -43.70
N GLU A 363 -13.71 40.13 -44.38
CA GLU A 363 -13.04 41.25 -45.12
C GLU A 363 -13.99 41.74 -46.17
N ARG A 364 -14.68 42.82 -45.88
CA ARG A 364 -15.39 43.61 -46.89
C ARG A 364 -14.35 44.21 -47.83
N SER A 365 -14.44 43.83 -49.10
CA SER A 365 -13.76 44.38 -50.23
C SER A 365 -13.77 45.94 -50.21
N LEU A 366 -12.60 46.54 -50.00
CA LEU A 366 -12.36 47.92 -50.37
C LEU A 366 -12.15 48.01 -51.87
N GLY A 367 -13.10 48.69 -52.54
CA GLY A 367 -13.08 48.90 -54.00
C GLY A 367 -11.80 49.65 -54.46
N ARG A 368 -11.30 49.17 -55.61
CA ARG A 368 -10.20 49.81 -56.33
C ARG A 368 -10.66 51.17 -56.84
N PRO A 369 -9.87 52.29 -56.73
CA PRO A 369 -10.14 53.51 -57.44
C PRO A 369 -9.83 53.35 -58.93
N GLN A 370 -10.72 53.84 -59.76
CA GLN A 370 -10.52 53.94 -61.23
C GLN A 370 -9.51 55.03 -61.57
N PRO A 371 -8.73 54.90 -62.64
CA PRO A 371 -7.84 56.01 -63.13
C PRO A 371 -8.64 57.08 -63.83
N VAL A 372 -8.34 58.34 -63.52
CA VAL A 372 -8.82 59.53 -64.21
C VAL A 372 -7.86 59.82 -65.37
N GLU A 373 -8.40 59.78 -66.60
CA GLU A 373 -7.73 60.34 -67.80
C GLU A 373 -7.86 61.87 -67.77
N GLY A 374 -6.76 62.54 -68.14
CA GLY A 374 -6.67 63.97 -68.38
C GLY A 374 -5.23 64.40 -68.46
#